data_18e9c6abd8b4760869a05718b7d686f6
#
_entry.id   18e9c6abd8b4760869a05718b7d686f6
#
_cell.length_a   1.000
_cell.length_b   1.000
_cell.length_c   1.000
_cell.angle_alpha   90.00
_cell.angle_beta   90.00
_cell.angle_gamma   90.00
#
_symmetry.space_group_name_H-M   'P 1'
#
loop_
_entity.id
_entity.type
_entity.pdbx_description
1 polymer ?
#
loop_
_entity_poly.entity_id
_entity_poly.type
_entity_poly.pdbx_seq_one_letter_code
_entity_poly.pdbx_strand_id
1 'polypeptide(L)'
;MVEAVTAVVGKERIGVRLAPLTTLQGAVDDTPQATYLAAAKLLDEIGVAYIHIAEADWEDAPLMPAAFKEALRIIYGGTLIYSGAYTKERAEEALAKGWADLIGFGRPFIANPDLPYRLEHGIELAQGDRSKYFGGGAEGYTDYPRA
;
A
#
# COMPACT_ATOMS: atom_id res chain seq x y z
N MET A 1 -0.93 -9.83 -19.85
CA MET A 1 0.38 -9.56 -19.17
C MET A 1 0.51 -10.42 -17.91
N VAL A 2 -0.37 -10.34 -16.92
CA VAL A 2 -0.27 -11.13 -15.67
C VAL A 2 -0.22 -12.63 -15.95
N GLU A 3 -1.11 -13.17 -16.79
CA GLU A 3 -1.11 -14.59 -17.20
C GLU A 3 0.22 -15.04 -17.81
N ALA A 4 0.85 -14.21 -18.63
CA ALA A 4 2.15 -14.54 -19.21
C ALA A 4 3.26 -14.63 -18.15
N VAL A 5 3.20 -13.79 -17.11
CA VAL A 5 4.14 -13.83 -15.99
C VAL A 5 3.86 -15.03 -15.10
N THR A 6 2.57 -15.31 -14.79
CA THR A 6 2.19 -16.49 -13.98
C THR A 6 2.60 -17.80 -14.62
N ALA A 7 2.56 -17.88 -15.95
CA ALA A 7 3.03 -19.07 -16.69
C ALA A 7 4.53 -19.35 -16.52
N VAL A 8 5.32 -18.32 -16.15
CA VAL A 8 6.79 -18.46 -16.00
C VAL A 8 7.18 -18.71 -14.55
N VAL A 9 6.61 -17.95 -13.60
CA VAL A 9 7.10 -17.96 -12.21
C VAL A 9 6.13 -18.58 -11.19
N GLY A 10 4.91 -18.91 -11.62
CA GLY A 10 3.83 -19.38 -10.74
C GLY A 10 3.01 -18.21 -10.14
N LYS A 11 1.69 -18.40 -10.06
CA LYS A 11 0.77 -17.37 -9.59
C LYS A 11 0.97 -16.99 -8.12
N GLU A 12 1.42 -17.92 -7.31
CA GLU A 12 1.72 -17.75 -5.88
C GLU A 12 2.92 -16.85 -5.59
N ARG A 13 3.68 -16.47 -6.64
CA ARG A 13 4.84 -15.58 -6.55
C ARG A 13 4.60 -14.20 -7.16
N ILE A 14 3.37 -13.91 -7.58
CA ILE A 14 3.01 -12.66 -8.23
C ILE A 14 2.10 -11.86 -7.34
N GLY A 15 2.48 -10.62 -7.09
CA GLY A 15 1.60 -9.59 -6.59
C GLY A 15 1.41 -8.48 -7.61
N VAL A 16 0.27 -7.82 -7.58
CA VAL A 16 -0.03 -6.71 -8.48
C VAL A 16 -0.29 -5.45 -7.67
N ARG A 17 0.43 -4.36 -7.99
CA ARG A 17 0.19 -3.06 -7.36
C ARG A 17 -0.71 -2.21 -8.25
N LEU A 18 -1.78 -1.69 -7.67
CA LEU A 18 -2.78 -0.85 -8.30
C LEU A 18 -2.87 0.50 -7.56
N ALA A 19 -3.13 1.57 -8.29
CA ALA A 19 -3.24 2.91 -7.75
C ALA A 19 -4.49 3.62 -8.30
N PRO A 20 -5.70 3.29 -7.81
CA PRO A 20 -6.97 3.70 -8.40
C PRO A 20 -7.20 5.21 -8.49
N LEU A 21 -6.65 5.98 -7.57
CA LEU A 21 -6.87 7.42 -7.50
C LEU A 21 -5.61 8.23 -7.84
N THR A 22 -4.61 7.61 -8.47
CA THR A 22 -3.40 8.35 -8.87
C THR A 22 -3.69 9.34 -9.98
N THR A 23 -3.08 10.51 -9.85
CA THR A 23 -3.04 11.55 -10.90
C THR A 23 -1.62 11.80 -11.39
N LEU A 24 -0.67 11.00 -10.95
CA LEU A 24 0.74 11.13 -11.29
C LEU A 24 0.93 11.02 -12.82
N GLN A 25 1.71 11.95 -13.37
CA GLN A 25 2.05 12.00 -14.80
C GLN A 25 0.82 12.09 -15.72
N GLY A 26 -0.27 12.69 -15.21
CA GLY A 26 -1.51 12.86 -15.98
C GLY A 26 -2.35 11.58 -16.09
N ALA A 27 -2.10 10.58 -15.27
CA ALA A 27 -2.98 9.42 -15.19
C ALA A 27 -4.36 9.85 -14.65
N VAL A 28 -5.39 9.64 -15.47
CA VAL A 28 -6.78 9.94 -15.13
C VAL A 28 -7.64 8.76 -15.57
N ASP A 29 -8.54 8.34 -14.70
CA ASP A 29 -9.59 7.36 -15.00
C ASP A 29 -10.93 7.95 -14.57
N ASP A 30 -11.86 8.08 -15.51
CA ASP A 30 -13.18 8.65 -15.24
C ASP A 30 -14.07 7.72 -14.40
N THR A 31 -13.73 6.43 -14.36
CA THR A 31 -14.49 5.39 -13.65
C THR A 31 -13.58 4.48 -12.81
N PRO A 32 -12.72 5.03 -11.94
CA PRO A 32 -11.66 4.26 -11.30
C PRO A 32 -12.19 3.08 -10.46
N GLN A 33 -13.34 3.24 -9.82
CA GLN A 33 -13.93 2.14 -9.05
C GLN A 33 -14.29 0.95 -9.95
N ALA A 34 -14.99 1.19 -11.06
CA ALA A 34 -15.41 0.13 -11.97
C ALA A 34 -14.19 -0.57 -12.60
N THR A 35 -13.22 0.21 -13.07
CA THR A 35 -11.99 -0.29 -13.68
C THR A 35 -11.21 -1.19 -12.73
N TYR A 36 -10.96 -0.71 -11.51
CA TYR A 36 -10.10 -1.45 -10.58
C TYR A 36 -10.80 -2.62 -9.88
N LEU A 37 -12.13 -2.57 -9.70
CA LEU A 37 -12.89 -3.74 -9.26
C LEU A 37 -12.95 -4.82 -10.34
N ALA A 38 -13.08 -4.46 -11.61
CA ALA A 38 -13.00 -5.42 -12.72
C ALA A 38 -11.60 -6.05 -12.81
N ALA A 39 -10.54 -5.24 -12.65
CA ALA A 39 -9.16 -5.75 -12.60
C ALA A 39 -8.97 -6.73 -11.42
N ALA A 40 -9.47 -6.37 -10.23
CA ALA A 40 -9.38 -7.23 -9.05
C ALA A 40 -10.07 -8.58 -9.24
N LYS A 41 -11.24 -8.58 -9.90
CA LYS A 41 -11.94 -9.82 -10.23
C LYS A 41 -11.10 -10.72 -11.13
N LEU A 42 -10.50 -10.19 -12.18
CA LEU A 42 -9.60 -10.96 -13.05
C LEU A 42 -8.37 -11.48 -12.31
N LEU A 43 -7.81 -10.69 -11.39
CA LEU A 43 -6.67 -11.10 -10.57
C LEU A 43 -7.03 -12.21 -9.58
N ASP A 44 -8.25 -12.19 -9.05
CA ASP A 44 -8.81 -13.26 -8.22
C ASP A 44 -8.95 -14.56 -9.02
N GLU A 45 -9.54 -14.50 -10.22
CA GLU A 45 -9.70 -15.63 -11.14
C GLU A 45 -8.34 -16.24 -11.53
N ILE A 46 -7.30 -15.43 -11.75
CA ILE A 46 -5.93 -15.90 -12.00
C ILE A 46 -5.33 -16.51 -10.72
N GLY A 47 -5.69 -16.01 -9.56
CA GLY A 47 -5.22 -16.45 -8.25
C GLY A 47 -3.82 -15.93 -7.91
N VAL A 48 -3.54 -14.65 -8.18
CA VAL A 48 -2.27 -14.01 -7.77
C VAL A 48 -2.16 -13.96 -6.24
N ALA A 49 -0.93 -13.92 -5.73
CA ALA A 49 -0.66 -14.00 -4.29
C ALA A 49 -1.24 -12.82 -3.50
N TYR A 50 -1.19 -11.60 -4.05
CA TYR A 50 -1.74 -10.41 -3.40
C TYR A 50 -2.06 -9.29 -4.38
N ILE A 51 -2.95 -8.40 -3.96
CA ILE A 51 -3.13 -7.07 -4.56
C ILE A 51 -2.65 -6.03 -3.56
N HIS A 52 -1.78 -5.13 -4.01
CA HIS A 52 -1.33 -3.98 -3.25
C HIS A 52 -2.01 -2.72 -3.78
N ILE A 53 -2.85 -2.09 -2.97
CA ILE A 53 -3.48 -0.81 -3.29
C ILE A 53 -2.60 0.32 -2.76
N ALA A 54 -2.07 1.12 -3.68
CA ALA A 54 -1.42 2.37 -3.35
C ALA A 54 -2.49 3.47 -3.29
N GLU A 55 -2.85 3.89 -2.09
CA GLU A 55 -3.63 5.10 -1.91
C GLU A 55 -2.74 6.31 -2.16
N ALA A 56 -3.33 7.36 -2.70
CA ALA A 56 -2.63 8.62 -2.88
C ALA A 56 -2.25 9.23 -1.51
N ASP A 57 -1.07 9.83 -1.43
CA ASP A 57 -0.51 10.32 -0.16
C ASP A 57 0.12 11.73 -0.27
N TRP A 58 -0.15 12.46 -1.35
CA TRP A 58 0.22 13.87 -1.48
C TRP A 58 -0.82 14.77 -0.81
N GLU A 59 -0.52 16.04 -0.64
CA GLU A 59 -1.24 16.97 0.22
C GLU A 59 -2.76 17.09 -0.10
N ASP A 60 -3.11 17.11 -1.38
CA ASP A 60 -4.50 17.21 -1.88
C ASP A 60 -5.01 15.90 -2.48
N ALA A 61 -4.43 14.78 -2.08
CA ALA A 61 -4.81 13.47 -2.60
C ALA A 61 -6.25 13.09 -2.24
N PRO A 62 -7.01 12.54 -3.19
CA PRO A 62 -8.34 12.04 -2.90
C PRO A 62 -8.26 10.82 -1.97
N LEU A 63 -9.15 10.78 -0.98
CA LEU A 63 -9.25 9.63 -0.08
C LEU A 63 -9.96 8.46 -0.76
N MET A 64 -9.45 7.27 -0.55
CA MET A 64 -10.09 6.04 -1.02
C MET A 64 -11.42 5.83 -0.27
N PRO A 65 -12.57 5.77 -0.97
CA PRO A 65 -13.86 5.54 -0.33
C PRO A 65 -13.93 4.19 0.40
N ALA A 66 -14.55 4.16 1.59
CA ALA A 66 -14.78 2.93 2.33
C ALA A 66 -15.55 1.89 1.49
N ALA A 67 -16.57 2.33 0.76
CA ALA A 67 -17.35 1.46 -0.14
C ALA A 67 -16.49 0.76 -1.20
N PHE A 68 -15.42 1.40 -1.70
CA PHE A 68 -14.48 0.74 -2.61
C PHE A 68 -13.69 -0.37 -1.89
N LYS A 69 -13.21 -0.10 -0.67
CA LYS A 69 -12.46 -1.08 0.12
C LYS A 69 -13.30 -2.31 0.45
N GLU A 70 -14.56 -2.09 0.82
CA GLU A 70 -15.55 -3.15 1.07
C GLU A 70 -15.82 -3.98 -0.20
N ALA A 71 -16.10 -3.31 -1.32
CA ALA A 71 -16.34 -3.99 -2.59
C ALA A 71 -15.12 -4.79 -3.07
N LEU A 72 -13.92 -4.23 -2.92
CA LEU A 72 -12.67 -4.91 -3.27
C LEU A 72 -12.49 -6.17 -2.41
N ARG A 73 -12.73 -6.09 -1.10
CA ARG A 73 -12.62 -7.24 -0.19
C ARG A 73 -13.61 -8.36 -0.52
N ILE A 74 -14.82 -8.02 -0.97
CA ILE A 74 -15.81 -9.01 -1.39
C ILE A 74 -15.37 -9.72 -2.68
N ILE A 75 -14.76 -8.99 -3.60
CA ILE A 75 -14.36 -9.50 -4.92
C ILE A 75 -13.07 -10.32 -4.86
N TYR A 76 -12.09 -9.87 -4.07
CA TYR A 76 -10.77 -10.50 -4.02
C TYR A 76 -10.58 -11.25 -2.71
N GLY A 77 -10.48 -12.58 -2.80
CA GLY A 77 -10.32 -13.47 -1.66
C GLY A 77 -8.88 -13.62 -1.15
N GLY A 78 -7.88 -13.15 -1.91
CA GLY A 78 -6.46 -13.22 -1.54
C GLY A 78 -6.02 -12.09 -0.60
N THR A 79 -4.71 -11.96 -0.42
CA THR A 79 -4.11 -10.96 0.47
C THR A 79 -4.23 -9.55 -0.10
N LEU A 80 -4.83 -8.63 0.66
CA LEU A 80 -4.90 -7.20 0.35
C LEU A 80 -3.90 -6.41 1.19
N ILE A 81 -3.04 -5.65 0.51
CA ILE A 81 -2.08 -4.73 1.13
C ILE A 81 -2.49 -3.31 0.78
N TYR A 82 -2.59 -2.43 1.76
CA TYR A 82 -2.79 -1.01 1.52
C TYR A 82 -1.57 -0.19 1.94
N SER A 83 -1.27 0.86 1.21
CA SER A 83 -0.24 1.85 1.56
C SER A 83 -0.68 3.25 1.16
N GLY A 84 -0.16 4.27 1.82
CA GLY A 84 -0.43 5.68 1.55
C GLY A 84 -0.86 6.42 2.82
N ALA A 85 -0.01 7.29 3.35
CA ALA A 85 -0.27 8.16 4.52
C ALA A 85 -1.00 7.49 5.71
N TYR A 86 -0.73 6.20 5.97
CA TYR A 86 -1.33 5.48 7.09
C TYR A 86 -0.69 5.91 8.41
N THR A 87 -1.55 6.24 9.39
CA THR A 87 -1.20 6.30 10.81
C THR A 87 -1.49 4.95 11.47
N LYS A 88 -1.10 4.79 12.75
CA LYS A 88 -1.44 3.60 13.54
C LYS A 88 -2.95 3.37 13.58
N GLU A 89 -3.72 4.39 13.93
CA GLU A 89 -5.17 4.32 14.10
C GLU A 89 -5.87 3.93 12.78
N ARG A 90 -5.46 4.56 11.69
CA ARG A 90 -6.00 4.25 10.35
C ARG A 90 -5.63 2.84 9.91
N ALA A 91 -4.44 2.36 10.26
CA ALA A 91 -4.01 1.00 9.97
C ALA A 91 -4.83 -0.02 10.77
N GLU A 92 -4.99 0.20 12.08
CA GLU A 92 -5.79 -0.66 12.95
C GLU A 92 -7.26 -0.69 12.51
N GLU A 93 -7.83 0.45 12.12
CA GLU A 93 -9.19 0.50 11.56
C GLU A 93 -9.33 -0.35 10.30
N ALA A 94 -8.41 -0.21 9.35
CA ALA A 94 -8.46 -0.96 8.09
C ALA A 94 -8.34 -2.48 8.31
N LEU A 95 -7.49 -2.91 9.23
CA LEU A 95 -7.34 -4.30 9.63
C LEU A 95 -8.58 -4.81 10.38
N ALA A 96 -9.09 -4.06 11.34
CA ALA A 96 -10.27 -4.44 12.13
C ALA A 96 -11.55 -4.58 11.28
N LYS A 97 -11.68 -3.73 10.24
CA LYS A 97 -12.80 -3.81 9.27
C LYS A 97 -12.60 -4.88 8.21
N GLY A 98 -11.45 -5.56 8.20
CA GLY A 98 -11.12 -6.56 7.19
C GLY A 98 -10.90 -5.99 5.79
N TRP A 99 -10.71 -4.68 5.65
CA TRP A 99 -10.40 -4.06 4.36
C TRP A 99 -9.00 -4.42 3.85
N ALA A 100 -8.08 -4.63 4.78
CA ALA A 100 -6.70 -5.02 4.49
C ALA A 100 -6.26 -6.19 5.37
N ASP A 101 -5.33 -6.98 4.86
CA ASP A 101 -4.60 -8.00 5.63
C ASP A 101 -3.26 -7.43 6.12
N LEU A 102 -2.67 -6.51 5.36
CA LEU A 102 -1.39 -5.88 5.67
C LEU A 102 -1.42 -4.39 5.33
N ILE A 103 -0.65 -3.60 6.08
CA ILE A 103 -0.44 -2.17 5.81
C ILE A 103 1.04 -1.91 5.52
N GLY A 104 1.30 -1.26 4.39
CA GLY A 104 2.64 -0.85 3.99
C GLY A 104 2.94 0.58 4.47
N PHE A 105 4.02 0.73 5.23
CA PHE A 105 4.56 2.01 5.63
C PHE A 105 5.85 2.29 4.87
N GLY A 106 5.94 3.44 4.19
CA GLY A 106 7.14 3.87 3.47
C GLY A 106 7.96 4.86 4.28
N ARG A 107 7.63 6.15 4.15
CA ARG A 107 8.42 7.25 4.76
C ARG A 107 8.65 7.12 6.26
N PRO A 108 7.66 6.72 7.08
CA PRO A 108 7.91 6.51 8.50
C PRO A 108 9.00 5.47 8.79
N PHE A 109 9.13 4.45 7.93
CA PHE A 109 10.13 3.38 8.11
C PHE A 109 11.56 3.86 7.83
N ILE A 110 11.73 4.91 7.02
CA ILE A 110 13.07 5.46 6.74
C ILE A 110 13.74 5.96 8.03
N ALA A 111 13.00 6.75 8.82
CA ALA A 111 13.52 7.35 10.04
C ALA A 111 13.32 6.50 11.32
N ASN A 112 12.59 5.41 11.21
CA ASN A 112 12.27 4.54 12.34
C ASN A 112 12.51 3.08 11.95
N PRO A 113 13.75 2.57 12.07
CA PRO A 113 14.11 1.21 11.67
C PRO A 113 13.37 0.13 12.50
N ASP A 114 12.82 0.51 13.63
CA ASP A 114 12.02 -0.28 14.57
C ASP A 114 10.54 0.17 14.57
N LEU A 115 10.03 0.66 13.44
CA LEU A 115 8.68 1.21 13.33
C LEU A 115 7.58 0.33 13.94
N PRO A 116 7.53 -0.99 13.71
CA PRO A 116 6.50 -1.84 14.32
C PRO A 116 6.52 -1.77 15.85
N TYR A 117 7.70 -1.81 16.47
CA TYR A 117 7.87 -1.69 17.90
C TYR A 117 7.37 -0.35 18.42
N ARG A 118 7.73 0.76 17.74
CA ARG A 118 7.26 2.10 18.10
C ARG A 118 5.74 2.24 18.01
N LEU A 119 5.15 1.72 16.95
CA LEU A 119 3.69 1.73 16.77
C LEU A 119 2.98 0.92 17.85
N GLU A 120 3.50 -0.26 18.19
CA GLU A 120 2.94 -1.11 19.23
C GLU A 120 2.95 -0.42 20.60
N HIS A 121 4.09 0.19 20.98
CA HIS A 121 4.29 0.79 22.29
C HIS A 121 3.91 2.27 22.38
N GLY A 122 3.39 2.87 21.30
CA GLY A 122 2.99 4.28 21.30
C GLY A 122 4.18 5.25 21.44
N ILE A 123 5.36 4.85 20.97
CA ILE A 123 6.56 5.66 21.00
C ILE A 123 6.50 6.68 19.85
N GLU A 124 6.85 7.94 20.15
CA GLU A 124 6.87 9.00 19.15
C GLU A 124 7.79 8.66 17.97
N LEU A 125 7.31 8.90 16.76
CA LEU A 125 8.08 8.62 15.56
C LEU A 125 9.06 9.74 15.24
N ALA A 126 10.32 9.37 14.97
CA ALA A 126 11.31 10.29 14.45
C ALA A 126 10.90 10.78 13.06
N GLN A 127 11.10 12.07 12.80
CA GLN A 127 10.85 12.66 11.51
C GLN A 127 12.07 12.50 10.61
N GLY A 128 11.83 11.98 9.39
CA GLY A 128 12.91 11.85 8.41
C GLY A 128 13.12 13.13 7.61
N ASP A 129 14.37 13.35 7.21
CA ASP A 129 14.72 14.43 6.31
C ASP A 129 14.37 14.05 4.86
N ARG A 130 13.36 14.70 4.30
CA ARG A 130 12.87 14.43 2.93
C ARG A 130 13.94 14.59 1.85
N SER A 131 14.93 15.47 2.06
CA SER A 131 16.02 15.68 1.11
C SER A 131 16.94 14.46 0.98
N LYS A 132 16.89 13.54 1.95
CA LYS A 132 17.73 12.35 2.05
C LYS A 132 17.01 11.05 1.71
N TYR A 133 15.70 11.10 1.37
CA TYR A 133 14.92 9.89 1.08
C TYR A 133 15.35 9.16 -0.20
N PHE A 134 15.90 9.87 -1.16
CA PHE A 134 16.27 9.34 -2.46
C PHE A 134 17.69 9.76 -2.82
N GLY A 135 18.61 8.81 -2.81
CA GLY A 135 20.01 9.03 -3.12
C GLY A 135 20.80 9.56 -1.91
N GLY A 136 22.10 9.48 -1.98
CA GLY A 136 23.01 9.89 -0.92
C GLY A 136 23.80 8.73 -0.33
N GLY A 137 24.49 9.02 0.79
CA GLY A 137 25.32 8.06 1.51
C GLY A 137 24.59 7.38 2.68
N ALA A 138 25.35 7.07 3.73
CA ALA A 138 24.83 6.47 4.95
C ALA A 138 23.95 7.42 5.77
N GLU A 139 24.25 8.72 5.70
CA GLU A 139 23.54 9.75 6.45
C GLU A 139 22.06 9.82 6.02
N GLY A 140 21.16 9.73 6.99
CA GLY A 140 19.71 9.70 6.77
C GLY A 140 19.20 8.39 6.15
N TYR A 141 20.05 7.34 6.09
CA TYR A 141 19.68 6.05 5.55
C TYR A 141 19.97 4.90 6.52
N THR A 142 21.13 4.90 7.17
CA THR A 142 21.55 3.81 8.07
C THR A 142 21.85 4.27 9.51
N ASP A 143 21.71 5.55 9.79
CA ASP A 143 22.14 6.21 11.04
C ASP A 143 20.97 6.61 11.96
N TYR A 144 19.73 6.29 11.60
CA TYR A 144 18.59 6.52 12.48
C TYR A 144 18.59 5.59 13.69
N PRO A 145 18.47 6.14 14.92
CA PRO A 145 18.51 5.32 16.14
C PRO A 145 17.20 4.54 16.33
N ARG A 146 17.34 3.40 16.97
CA ARG A 146 16.20 2.66 17.54
C ARG A 146 15.75 3.32 18.85
N ALA A 147 14.51 3.03 19.26
CA ALA A 147 14.00 3.40 20.59
C ALA A 147 14.62 2.54 21.69
#